data_ae95c2a61bdacc082f42919a85926b69
#
_entry.id   ae95c2a61bdacc082f42919a85926b69
#
_cell.length_a   1.000
_cell.length_b   1.000
_cell.length_c   1.000
_cell.angle_alpha   90.00
_cell.angle_beta   90.00
_cell.angle_gamma   90.00
#
_symmetry.space_group_name_H-M   'P 1'
#
loop_
_entity.id
_entity.type
_entity.pdbx_description
1 polymer ?
#
loop_
_entity_poly.entity_id
_entity_poly.type
_entity_poly.pdbx_seq_one_letter_code
_entity_poly.pdbx_strand_id
1 'polypeptide(L)'
;MFAEVVKSRLLLMAATVPPLLVILFFAVNGWNRRSTVSVSSNHSSATISVEQMKQSLARDRKLLADYEKEQSALRTVVIAQRKLHQDGQIYQEQVLEAEKSFVAALKRVHEMRYSVTETQIAITEAVLGEKVLRMPVLPVGGFSQTAELMRFNGGFKWSLKEAPRIERFFAQTFGRSLPVTALGQSHTHNRLGFDHRDAMDVGLHPDSTEGKTLIDYLRKSGIPFSALRQAVPGAATGPHIHIGKPSNRLAR
;
A
#
# COMPACT_ATOMS: atom_id res chain seq x y z
N MET A 1 33.35 56.41 -26.63
CA MET A 1 32.05 56.19 -27.34
C MET A 1 31.70 54.70 -27.31
N PHE A 2 31.83 54.02 -26.14
CA PHE A 2 31.52 52.56 -25.98
C PHE A 2 30.97 52.22 -24.58
N ALA A 3 30.50 53.22 -23.82
CA ALA A 3 30.07 53.04 -22.46
C ALA A 3 28.54 53.17 -22.17
N GLU A 4 27.72 53.46 -23.18
CA GLU A 4 26.29 53.69 -22.96
C GLU A 4 25.32 52.61 -23.50
N VAL A 5 25.83 51.58 -24.18
CA VAL A 5 24.96 50.50 -24.75
C VAL A 5 24.71 49.37 -23.77
N VAL A 6 25.37 49.30 -22.63
CA VAL A 6 25.24 48.21 -21.67
C VAL A 6 24.16 48.47 -20.58
N LYS A 7 23.76 49.75 -20.39
CA LYS A 7 22.76 50.07 -19.32
C LYS A 7 21.30 49.92 -19.73
N SER A 8 20.99 49.70 -21.00
CA SER A 8 19.60 49.62 -21.48
C SER A 8 19.03 48.21 -21.59
N ARG A 9 19.81 47.16 -21.29
CA ARG A 9 19.33 45.76 -21.37
C ARG A 9 19.08 45.10 -20.03
N LEU A 10 19.32 45.78 -18.91
CA LEU A 10 19.18 45.20 -17.56
C LEU A 10 17.83 45.50 -16.86
N LEU A 11 16.90 46.20 -17.51
CA LEU A 11 15.62 46.63 -16.90
C LEU A 11 14.38 45.95 -17.49
N LEU A 12 14.49 44.92 -18.34
CA LEU A 12 13.33 44.29 -18.96
C LEU A 12 13.22 42.79 -18.73
N MET A 13 13.93 42.21 -17.75
CA MET A 13 13.84 40.79 -17.43
C MET A 13 13.25 40.49 -16.03
N ALA A 14 12.60 41.48 -15.39
CA ALA A 14 12.01 41.32 -14.04
C ALA A 14 10.49 41.05 -14.04
N ALA A 15 9.87 40.73 -15.14
CA ALA A 15 8.42 40.56 -15.15
C ALA A 15 7.95 39.53 -16.20
N THR A 16 8.13 38.26 -15.91
CA THR A 16 7.18 37.20 -16.31
C THR A 16 7.49 35.91 -15.63
N VAL A 17 7.24 35.84 -14.32
CA VAL A 17 6.92 34.54 -13.67
C VAL A 17 5.47 34.26 -14.10
N PRO A 18 5.20 33.18 -14.84
CA PRO A 18 3.84 32.91 -15.29
C PRO A 18 2.93 32.69 -14.07
N PRO A 19 1.70 33.25 -14.05
CA PRO A 19 0.78 33.21 -12.91
C PRO A 19 0.41 31.78 -12.44
N LEU A 20 0.71 30.77 -13.22
CA LEU A 20 0.51 29.36 -12.85
C LEU A 20 1.39 28.88 -11.69
N LEU A 21 2.57 29.45 -11.49
CA LEU A 21 3.48 29.04 -10.38
C LEU A 21 3.00 29.59 -9.03
N VAL A 22 2.32 30.73 -9.01
CA VAL A 22 1.77 31.36 -7.80
C VAL A 22 0.55 30.59 -7.27
N ILE A 23 -0.28 30.03 -8.16
CA ILE A 23 -1.48 29.28 -7.78
C ILE A 23 -1.12 27.92 -7.10
N LEU A 24 -0.04 27.26 -7.56
CA LEU A 24 0.45 26.03 -6.93
C LEU A 24 1.06 26.26 -5.54
N PHE A 25 1.67 27.41 -5.28
CA PHE A 25 2.27 27.75 -3.98
C PHE A 25 1.21 28.01 -2.92
N PHE A 26 0.06 28.60 -3.27
CA PHE A 26 -1.06 28.81 -2.34
C PHE A 26 -1.84 27.52 -2.02
N ALA A 27 -1.92 26.58 -2.96
CA ALA A 27 -2.60 25.30 -2.73
C ALA A 27 -1.84 24.39 -1.74
N VAL A 28 -0.50 24.46 -1.69
CA VAL A 28 0.33 23.65 -0.80
C VAL A 28 0.33 24.19 0.64
N ASN A 29 0.25 25.52 0.82
CA ASN A 29 0.27 26.14 2.16
C ASN A 29 -1.09 26.20 2.87
N GLY A 30 -2.20 26.02 2.15
CA GLY A 30 -3.56 26.09 2.69
C GLY A 30 -4.05 24.82 3.41
N TRP A 31 -3.38 23.70 3.26
CA TRP A 31 -3.91 22.41 3.70
C TRP A 31 -3.28 21.84 4.99
N ASN A 32 -2.49 22.65 5.71
CA ASN A 32 -1.90 22.21 6.98
C ASN A 32 -2.84 22.46 8.19
N ARG A 33 -4.17 22.40 7.99
CA ARG A 33 -5.11 22.25 9.10
C ARG A 33 -5.12 20.77 9.52
N ARG A 34 -4.27 20.48 10.49
CA ARG A 34 -4.42 19.28 11.33
C ARG A 34 -5.80 19.33 11.97
N SER A 35 -6.74 18.57 11.45
CA SER A 35 -7.88 18.17 12.24
C SER A 35 -7.36 17.21 13.31
N THR A 36 -7.05 17.74 14.47
CA THR A 36 -6.87 16.93 15.67
C THR A 36 -8.23 16.37 16.02
N VAL A 37 -8.56 15.21 15.46
CA VAL A 37 -9.64 14.39 15.99
C VAL A 37 -9.16 13.91 17.35
N SER A 38 -9.68 14.51 18.42
CA SER A 38 -9.54 14.00 19.77
C SER A 38 -10.18 12.59 19.78
N VAL A 39 -9.35 11.58 19.79
CA VAL A 39 -9.78 10.20 20.01
C VAL A 39 -10.14 10.09 21.48
N SER A 40 -11.41 10.30 21.79
CA SER A 40 -11.98 9.87 23.05
C SER A 40 -11.87 8.35 23.13
N SER A 41 -11.07 7.85 24.05
CA SER A 41 -10.81 6.45 24.31
C SER A 41 -12.01 5.79 25.01
N ASN A 42 -13.11 5.62 24.29
CA ASN A 42 -14.15 4.66 24.67
C ASN A 42 -13.92 3.40 23.85
N HIS A 43 -13.25 2.41 24.43
CA HIS A 43 -13.00 1.09 23.86
C HIS A 43 -14.27 0.24 23.82
N SER A 44 -15.22 0.62 22.99
CA SER A 44 -16.13 -0.34 22.38
C SER A 44 -15.63 -0.56 20.96
N SER A 45 -14.86 -1.62 20.74
CA SER A 45 -14.44 -2.04 19.40
C SER A 45 -15.66 -2.50 18.62
N ALA A 46 -16.43 -1.54 18.09
CA ALA A 46 -17.54 -1.86 17.20
C ALA A 46 -16.96 -2.52 15.95
N THR A 47 -17.30 -3.78 15.74
CA THR A 47 -16.92 -4.52 14.53
C THR A 47 -17.50 -3.78 13.32
N ILE A 48 -16.64 -3.23 12.47
CA ILE A 48 -17.06 -2.54 11.25
C ILE A 48 -17.58 -3.60 10.27
N SER A 49 -18.74 -3.33 9.66
CA SER A 49 -19.29 -4.23 8.66
C SER A 49 -18.43 -4.24 7.38
N VAL A 50 -18.44 -5.34 6.64
CA VAL A 50 -17.79 -5.45 5.33
C VAL A 50 -18.25 -4.33 4.39
N GLU A 51 -19.52 -3.93 4.47
CA GLU A 51 -20.07 -2.86 3.64
C GLU A 51 -19.48 -1.49 3.99
N GLN A 52 -19.33 -1.18 5.27
CA GLN A 52 -18.66 0.05 5.70
C GLN A 52 -17.20 0.10 5.25
N MET A 53 -16.52 -1.05 5.22
CA MET A 53 -15.15 -1.13 4.71
C MET A 53 -15.07 -0.93 3.20
N LYS A 54 -15.99 -1.48 2.44
CA LYS A 54 -16.09 -1.23 0.99
C LYS A 54 -16.27 0.26 0.69
N GLN A 55 -17.12 0.95 1.47
CA GLN A 55 -17.31 2.40 1.35
C GLN A 55 -16.03 3.17 1.71
N SER A 56 -15.31 2.76 2.77
CA SER A 56 -14.01 3.34 3.10
C SER A 56 -13.01 3.14 1.98
N LEU A 57 -12.91 1.92 1.47
CA LEU A 57 -12.03 1.59 0.35
C LEU A 57 -12.31 2.43 -0.89
N ALA A 58 -13.59 2.69 -1.21
CA ALA A 58 -13.96 3.53 -2.34
C ALA A 58 -13.46 4.98 -2.16
N ARG A 59 -13.57 5.53 -0.93
CA ARG A 59 -13.01 6.85 -0.60
C ARG A 59 -11.49 6.88 -0.69
N ASP A 60 -10.82 5.86 -0.14
CA ASP A 60 -9.36 5.76 -0.12
C ASP A 60 -8.78 5.64 -1.54
N ARG A 61 -9.47 4.93 -2.43
CA ARG A 61 -9.10 4.86 -3.86
C ARG A 61 -9.21 6.20 -4.57
N LYS A 62 -10.26 6.98 -4.27
CA LYS A 62 -10.39 8.32 -4.81
C LYS A 62 -9.26 9.22 -4.32
N LEU A 63 -8.96 9.17 -3.03
CA LEU A 63 -7.85 9.93 -2.43
C LEU A 63 -6.50 9.51 -3.00
N LEU A 64 -6.28 8.21 -3.25
CA LEU A 64 -5.09 7.72 -3.93
C LEU A 64 -4.94 8.31 -5.32
N ALA A 65 -6.02 8.35 -6.11
CA ALA A 65 -6.00 8.96 -7.44
C ALA A 65 -5.65 10.45 -7.39
N ASP A 66 -6.15 11.18 -6.39
CA ASP A 66 -5.81 12.60 -6.18
C ASP A 66 -4.32 12.76 -5.81
N TYR A 67 -3.77 11.91 -4.95
CA TYR A 67 -2.33 11.91 -4.62
C TYR A 67 -1.44 11.55 -5.81
N GLU A 68 -1.84 10.60 -6.64
CA GLU A 68 -1.11 10.23 -7.86
C GLU A 68 -1.07 11.39 -8.86
N LYS A 69 -2.18 12.12 -8.99
CA LYS A 69 -2.25 13.33 -9.81
C LYS A 69 -1.33 14.43 -9.28
N GLU A 70 -1.34 14.69 -7.96
CA GLU A 70 -0.45 15.65 -7.31
C GLU A 70 1.03 15.26 -7.51
N GLN A 71 1.36 13.99 -7.29
CA GLN A 71 2.72 13.46 -7.49
C GLN A 71 3.20 13.66 -8.94
N SER A 72 2.33 13.40 -9.92
CA SER A 72 2.63 13.60 -11.34
C SER A 72 2.89 15.09 -11.67
N ALA A 73 2.09 16.00 -11.13
CA ALA A 73 2.28 17.44 -11.29
C ALA A 73 3.61 17.90 -10.68
N LEU A 74 3.93 17.47 -9.46
CA LEU A 74 5.18 17.82 -8.78
C LEU A 74 6.42 17.26 -9.51
N ARG A 75 6.31 16.06 -10.10
CA ARG A 75 7.37 15.53 -10.97
C ARG A 75 7.67 16.47 -12.15
N THR A 76 6.63 16.99 -12.79
CA THR A 76 6.79 17.94 -13.89
C THR A 76 7.47 19.23 -13.43
N VAL A 77 7.10 19.74 -12.24
CA VAL A 77 7.74 20.92 -11.63
C VAL A 77 9.23 20.68 -11.39
N VAL A 78 9.61 19.53 -10.81
CA VAL A 78 11.04 19.19 -10.57
C VAL A 78 11.82 19.17 -11.88
N ILE A 79 11.26 18.56 -12.95
CA ILE A 79 11.92 18.49 -14.25
C ILE A 79 12.12 19.90 -14.82
N ALA A 80 11.09 20.76 -14.76
CA ALA A 80 11.17 22.13 -15.23
C ALA A 80 12.19 22.97 -14.44
N GLN A 81 12.19 22.87 -13.11
CA GLN A 81 13.14 23.62 -12.28
C GLN A 81 14.58 23.17 -12.45
N ARG A 82 14.82 21.87 -12.60
CA ARG A 82 16.16 21.37 -12.94
C ARG A 82 16.70 21.96 -14.23
N LYS A 83 15.84 22.06 -15.25
CA LYS A 83 16.20 22.70 -16.52
C LYS A 83 16.52 24.18 -16.34
N LEU A 84 15.66 24.93 -15.64
CA LEU A 84 15.90 26.36 -15.36
C LEU A 84 17.19 26.59 -14.58
N HIS A 85 17.53 25.70 -13.64
CA HIS A 85 18.79 25.77 -12.92
C HIS A 85 19.99 25.50 -13.83
N GLN A 86 19.91 24.48 -14.71
CA GLN A 86 20.94 24.21 -15.71
C GLN A 86 21.16 25.40 -16.64
N ASP A 87 20.09 26.13 -16.96
CA ASP A 87 20.14 27.35 -17.79
C ASP A 87 20.57 28.60 -16.98
N GLY A 88 20.93 28.45 -15.69
CA GLY A 88 21.37 29.55 -14.82
C GLY A 88 20.27 30.54 -14.42
N GLN A 89 19.00 30.20 -14.58
CA GLN A 89 17.85 31.09 -14.35
C GLN A 89 17.31 31.03 -12.91
N ILE A 90 17.61 29.98 -12.16
CA ILE A 90 17.19 29.81 -10.76
C ILE A 90 18.33 29.26 -9.91
N TYR A 91 18.22 29.44 -8.59
CA TYR A 91 19.17 28.91 -7.60
C TYR A 91 18.88 27.44 -7.26
N GLN A 92 19.88 26.72 -6.78
CA GLN A 92 19.81 25.33 -6.36
C GLN A 92 18.75 25.09 -5.27
N GLU A 93 18.54 26.04 -4.37
CA GLU A 93 17.55 25.93 -3.29
C GLU A 93 16.12 25.72 -3.81
N GLN A 94 15.77 26.34 -4.94
CA GLN A 94 14.45 26.19 -5.56
C GLN A 94 14.24 24.78 -6.11
N VAL A 95 15.28 24.18 -6.67
CA VAL A 95 15.25 22.78 -7.12
C VAL A 95 15.10 21.84 -5.93
N LEU A 96 15.87 22.05 -4.86
CA LEU A 96 15.82 21.22 -3.65
C LEU A 96 14.43 21.27 -2.99
N GLU A 97 13.77 22.44 -2.96
CA GLU A 97 12.42 22.56 -2.39
C GLU A 97 11.37 21.81 -3.22
N ALA A 98 11.48 21.88 -4.55
CA ALA A 98 10.62 21.10 -5.44
C ALA A 98 10.85 19.58 -5.27
N GLU A 99 12.10 19.15 -5.13
CA GLU A 99 12.46 17.75 -4.88
C GLU A 99 11.90 17.24 -3.54
N LYS A 100 12.02 18.03 -2.47
CA LYS A 100 11.42 17.70 -1.17
C LYS A 100 9.90 17.52 -1.26
N SER A 101 9.23 18.44 -1.97
CA SER A 101 7.78 18.37 -2.19
C SER A 101 7.40 17.11 -2.98
N PHE A 102 8.15 16.76 -4.01
CA PHE A 102 7.94 15.55 -4.80
C PHE A 102 8.16 14.28 -3.98
N VAL A 103 9.22 14.22 -3.16
CA VAL A 103 9.50 13.08 -2.27
C VAL A 103 8.38 12.90 -1.23
N ALA A 104 7.87 14.00 -0.67
CA ALA A 104 6.74 13.95 0.26
C ALA A 104 5.46 13.41 -0.42
N ALA A 105 5.20 13.80 -1.67
CA ALA A 105 4.07 13.27 -2.44
C ALA A 105 4.25 11.78 -2.77
N LEU A 106 5.46 11.36 -3.16
CA LEU A 106 5.80 9.94 -3.36
C LEU A 106 5.48 9.09 -2.13
N LYS A 107 5.88 9.58 -0.94
CA LYS A 107 5.62 8.91 0.33
C LYS A 107 4.11 8.75 0.57
N ARG A 108 3.31 9.82 0.38
CA ARG A 108 1.84 9.76 0.53
C ARG A 108 1.20 8.74 -0.42
N VAL A 109 1.62 8.72 -1.69
CA VAL A 109 1.13 7.73 -2.68
C VAL A 109 1.46 6.32 -2.22
N HIS A 110 2.70 6.07 -1.77
CA HIS A 110 3.13 4.75 -1.31
C HIS A 110 2.32 4.27 -0.09
N GLU A 111 2.19 5.12 0.93
CA GLU A 111 1.42 4.82 2.14
C GLU A 111 -0.05 4.54 1.82
N MET A 112 -0.65 5.34 0.93
CA MET A 112 -2.05 5.16 0.54
C MET A 112 -2.25 3.89 -0.30
N ARG A 113 -1.35 3.56 -1.22
CA ARG A 113 -1.39 2.30 -1.97
C ARG A 113 -1.32 1.09 -1.04
N TYR A 114 -0.44 1.16 -0.05
CA TYR A 114 -0.33 0.11 0.96
C TYR A 114 -1.64 -0.05 1.73
N SER A 115 -2.22 1.04 2.26
CA SER A 115 -3.48 1.04 2.98
C SER A 115 -4.65 0.50 2.14
N VAL A 116 -4.75 0.92 0.88
CA VAL A 116 -5.76 0.42 -0.07
C VAL A 116 -5.60 -1.08 -0.26
N THR A 117 -4.38 -1.57 -0.50
CA THR A 117 -4.12 -3.01 -0.72
C THR A 117 -4.44 -3.82 0.53
N GLU A 118 -4.00 -3.37 1.70
CA GLU A 118 -4.30 -4.02 2.98
C GLU A 118 -5.81 -4.12 3.23
N THR A 119 -6.53 -3.01 3.03
CA THR A 119 -7.99 -2.99 3.20
C THR A 119 -8.68 -3.94 2.22
N GLN A 120 -8.22 -4.01 0.99
CA GLN A 120 -8.71 -4.93 -0.02
C GLN A 120 -8.57 -6.39 0.43
N ILE A 121 -7.38 -6.78 0.86
CA ILE A 121 -7.06 -8.13 1.33
C ILE A 121 -7.96 -8.48 2.52
N ALA A 122 -8.03 -7.60 3.50
CA ALA A 122 -8.84 -7.82 4.70
C ALA A 122 -10.35 -7.96 4.41
N ILE A 123 -10.91 -7.21 3.45
CA ILE A 123 -12.29 -7.42 3.00
C ILE A 123 -12.45 -8.80 2.38
N THR A 124 -11.48 -9.22 1.55
CA THR A 124 -11.50 -10.54 0.92
C THR A 124 -11.49 -11.65 1.97
N GLU A 125 -10.61 -11.54 2.95
CA GLU A 125 -10.54 -12.48 4.06
C GLU A 125 -11.83 -12.49 4.88
N ALA A 126 -12.43 -11.32 5.15
CA ALA A 126 -13.70 -11.24 5.87
C ALA A 126 -14.83 -11.97 5.13
N VAL A 127 -14.93 -11.79 3.81
CA VAL A 127 -15.97 -12.42 2.99
C VAL A 127 -15.70 -13.90 2.79
N LEU A 128 -14.46 -14.28 2.51
CA LEU A 128 -14.09 -15.68 2.27
C LEU A 128 -13.83 -16.44 3.56
N GLY A 129 -13.36 -15.77 4.62
CA GLY A 129 -13.18 -16.35 5.93
C GLY A 129 -14.46 -16.95 6.46
N GLU A 130 -15.60 -16.29 6.28
CA GLU A 130 -16.91 -16.86 6.61
C GLU A 130 -17.22 -18.15 5.83
N LYS A 131 -16.83 -18.20 4.55
CA LYS A 131 -16.94 -19.44 3.75
C LYS A 131 -15.94 -20.50 4.22
N VAL A 132 -14.70 -20.12 4.50
CA VAL A 132 -13.65 -21.03 4.96
C VAL A 132 -13.99 -21.62 6.32
N LEU A 133 -14.53 -20.85 7.26
CA LEU A 133 -14.97 -21.32 8.56
C LEU A 133 -16.11 -22.35 8.48
N ARG A 134 -16.94 -22.29 7.43
CA ARG A 134 -18.01 -23.27 7.17
C ARG A 134 -17.54 -24.49 6.37
N MET A 135 -16.32 -24.47 5.83
CA MET A 135 -15.78 -25.62 5.12
C MET A 135 -15.27 -26.68 6.10
N PRO A 136 -15.32 -27.97 5.71
CA PRO A 136 -14.74 -29.01 6.55
C PRO A 136 -13.28 -28.72 6.90
N VAL A 137 -12.92 -29.00 8.14
CA VAL A 137 -11.54 -28.91 8.61
C VAL A 137 -10.71 -29.95 7.85
N LEU A 138 -9.61 -29.53 7.26
CA LEU A 138 -8.69 -30.47 6.64
C LEU A 138 -7.89 -31.23 7.71
N PRO A 139 -7.65 -32.53 7.52
CA PRO A 139 -6.70 -33.24 8.39
C PRO A 139 -5.30 -32.64 8.26
N VAL A 140 -4.43 -32.91 9.21
CA VAL A 140 -3.03 -32.48 9.16
C VAL A 140 -2.37 -33.08 7.91
N GLY A 141 -1.68 -32.24 7.12
CA GLY A 141 -1.14 -32.60 5.81
C GLY A 141 -2.18 -32.57 4.68
N GLY A 142 -3.46 -32.34 4.99
CA GLY A 142 -4.54 -32.25 4.00
C GLY A 142 -4.41 -31.02 3.11
N PHE A 143 -4.69 -31.22 1.83
CA PHE A 143 -4.72 -30.17 0.81
C PHE A 143 -6.05 -30.16 0.09
N SER A 144 -6.60 -28.99 -0.16
CA SER A 144 -7.84 -28.79 -0.92
C SER A 144 -7.63 -27.65 -1.89
N GLN A 145 -8.17 -27.82 -3.11
CA GLN A 145 -8.09 -26.82 -4.16
C GLN A 145 -9.43 -26.71 -4.89
N THR A 146 -9.92 -25.47 -5.00
CA THR A 146 -11.05 -25.09 -5.85
C THR A 146 -10.60 -24.07 -6.89
N ALA A 147 -11.51 -23.62 -7.75
CA ALA A 147 -11.22 -22.53 -8.69
C ALA A 147 -10.81 -21.23 -7.97
N GLU A 148 -11.33 -20.97 -6.77
CA GLU A 148 -11.16 -19.71 -6.04
C GLU A 148 -10.08 -19.77 -4.95
N LEU A 149 -9.86 -20.95 -4.37
CA LEU A 149 -9.12 -21.09 -3.12
C LEU A 149 -8.30 -22.39 -3.09
N MET A 150 -7.05 -22.28 -2.63
CA MET A 150 -6.26 -23.42 -2.18
C MET A 150 -6.11 -23.35 -0.66
N ARG A 151 -6.18 -24.49 0.02
CA ARG A 151 -5.94 -24.60 1.46
C ARG A 151 -5.02 -25.77 1.75
N PHE A 152 -4.10 -25.54 2.69
CA PHE A 152 -3.22 -26.59 3.21
C PHE A 152 -3.17 -26.50 4.72
N ASN A 153 -3.50 -27.59 5.41
CA ASN A 153 -3.37 -27.72 6.85
C ASN A 153 -2.05 -28.40 7.19
N GLY A 154 -0.95 -27.64 7.15
CA GLY A 154 0.37 -28.16 7.46
C GLY A 154 0.52 -28.50 8.95
N GLY A 155 1.38 -29.49 9.24
CA GLY A 155 1.68 -29.92 10.62
C GLY A 155 2.73 -29.07 11.32
N PHE A 156 3.36 -28.13 10.64
CA PHE A 156 4.38 -27.25 11.24
C PHE A 156 3.73 -26.23 12.18
N LYS A 157 4.33 -26.07 13.36
CA LYS A 157 3.89 -25.03 14.32
C LYS A 157 4.35 -23.65 13.83
N TRP A 158 3.54 -23.07 12.95
CA TRP A 158 3.81 -21.76 12.40
C TRP A 158 3.66 -20.66 13.48
N SER A 159 4.54 -19.69 13.43
CA SER A 159 4.44 -18.39 14.10
C SER A 159 5.16 -17.33 13.28
N LEU A 160 4.92 -16.04 13.56
CA LEU A 160 5.59 -14.95 12.85
C LEU A 160 7.12 -14.93 12.99
N LYS A 161 7.68 -15.64 13.98
CA LYS A 161 9.14 -15.83 14.11
C LYS A 161 9.76 -16.54 12.90
N GLU A 162 8.94 -17.29 12.15
CA GLU A 162 9.35 -18.00 10.95
C GLU A 162 9.30 -17.12 9.67
N ALA A 163 8.65 -15.93 9.72
CA ALA A 163 8.54 -15.05 8.57
C ALA A 163 9.89 -14.73 7.90
N PRO A 164 10.97 -14.40 8.65
CA PRO A 164 12.29 -14.14 8.03
C PRO A 164 12.85 -15.33 7.24
N ARG A 165 12.45 -16.56 7.55
CA ARG A 165 12.85 -17.74 6.79
C ARG A 165 12.19 -17.76 5.40
N ILE A 166 10.91 -17.42 5.35
CA ILE A 166 10.17 -17.34 4.08
C ILE A 166 10.69 -16.18 3.23
N GLU A 167 10.91 -15.02 3.85
CA GLU A 167 11.46 -13.84 3.17
C GLU A 167 12.84 -14.13 2.56
N ARG A 168 13.72 -14.81 3.31
CA ARG A 168 15.04 -15.22 2.79
C ARG A 168 14.93 -16.19 1.63
N PHE A 169 14.07 -17.22 1.75
CA PHE A 169 13.82 -18.17 0.67
C PHE A 169 13.39 -17.42 -0.61
N PHE A 170 12.44 -16.51 -0.49
CA PHE A 170 11.92 -15.75 -1.61
C PHE A 170 12.98 -14.84 -2.23
N ALA A 171 13.71 -14.10 -1.40
CA ALA A 171 14.78 -13.20 -1.85
C ALA A 171 15.92 -13.97 -2.55
N GLN A 172 16.31 -15.13 -2.04
CA GLN A 172 17.32 -15.99 -2.67
C GLN A 172 16.84 -16.58 -4.01
N THR A 173 15.55 -16.87 -4.12
CA THR A 173 14.98 -17.49 -5.33
C THR A 173 14.73 -16.45 -6.42
N PHE A 174 14.26 -15.26 -6.09
CA PHE A 174 13.78 -14.27 -7.07
C PHE A 174 14.60 -12.97 -7.10
N GLY A 175 15.61 -12.81 -6.25
CA GLY A 175 16.47 -11.62 -6.22
C GLY A 175 15.75 -10.34 -5.75
N ARG A 176 14.58 -10.45 -5.12
CA ARG A 176 13.79 -9.31 -4.62
C ARG A 176 13.07 -9.66 -3.31
N SER A 177 12.63 -8.65 -2.59
CA SER A 177 11.88 -8.83 -1.35
C SER A 177 10.51 -9.47 -1.60
N LEU A 178 10.07 -10.28 -0.65
CA LEU A 178 8.71 -10.83 -0.61
C LEU A 178 7.70 -9.67 -0.46
N PRO A 179 6.66 -9.58 -1.29
CA PRO A 179 5.65 -8.52 -1.20
C PRO A 179 4.68 -8.77 -0.04
N VAL A 180 5.15 -8.61 1.20
CA VAL A 180 4.33 -8.74 2.41
C VAL A 180 3.34 -7.57 2.47
N THR A 181 2.06 -7.86 2.62
CA THR A 181 0.96 -6.89 2.71
C THR A 181 0.40 -6.76 4.12
N ALA A 182 0.50 -7.80 4.93
CA ALA A 182 0.23 -7.74 6.35
C ALA A 182 1.14 -8.72 7.11
N LEU A 183 1.67 -8.29 8.25
CA LEU A 183 2.50 -9.10 9.14
C LEU A 183 1.92 -9.03 10.56
N GLY A 184 1.24 -10.08 10.98
CA GLY A 184 0.55 -10.12 12.27
C GLY A 184 -0.70 -9.25 12.31
N GLN A 185 -1.13 -8.91 13.52
CA GLN A 185 -2.36 -8.16 13.76
C GLN A 185 -2.21 -6.71 13.28
N SER A 186 -3.00 -6.30 12.31
CA SER A 186 -3.06 -4.92 11.84
C SER A 186 -4.28 -4.18 12.38
N HIS A 187 -4.29 -2.86 12.23
CA HIS A 187 -5.46 -2.04 12.56
C HIS A 187 -6.70 -2.47 11.75
N THR A 188 -6.50 -2.87 10.51
CA THR A 188 -7.57 -3.35 9.61
C THR A 188 -8.17 -4.67 10.12
N HIS A 189 -7.34 -5.64 10.53
CA HIS A 189 -7.81 -6.90 11.11
C HIS A 189 -8.55 -6.68 12.44
N ASN A 190 -8.07 -5.76 13.28
CA ASN A 190 -8.77 -5.35 14.51
C ASN A 190 -10.18 -4.79 14.20
N ARG A 191 -10.28 -3.90 13.22
CA ARG A 191 -11.57 -3.32 12.80
C ARG A 191 -12.53 -4.36 12.25
N LEU A 192 -12.03 -5.39 11.58
CA LEU A 192 -12.81 -6.51 11.05
C LEU A 192 -13.18 -7.55 12.11
N GLY A 193 -12.53 -7.53 13.28
CA GLY A 193 -12.70 -8.53 14.32
C GLY A 193 -12.12 -9.91 13.96
N PHE A 194 -11.03 -9.95 13.20
CA PHE A 194 -10.28 -11.17 12.90
C PHE A 194 -8.98 -11.24 13.69
N ASP A 195 -8.64 -12.44 14.15
CA ASP A 195 -7.37 -12.76 14.79
C ASP A 195 -6.34 -13.12 13.71
N HIS A 196 -5.46 -12.17 13.43
CA HIS A 196 -4.37 -12.32 12.47
C HIS A 196 -2.99 -12.28 13.13
N ARG A 197 -2.94 -12.45 14.48
CA ARG A 197 -1.70 -12.27 15.26
C ARG A 197 -0.57 -13.19 14.83
N ASP A 198 -0.89 -14.39 14.37
CA ASP A 198 0.06 -15.42 13.95
C ASP A 198 -0.04 -15.70 12.44
N ALA A 199 -0.34 -14.70 11.64
CA ALA A 199 -0.43 -14.86 10.19
C ALA A 199 0.32 -13.76 9.44
N MET A 200 0.65 -14.04 8.18
CA MET A 200 1.30 -13.13 7.24
C MET A 200 0.60 -13.22 5.88
N ASP A 201 0.25 -12.07 5.32
CA ASP A 201 -0.31 -12.00 3.98
C ASP A 201 0.73 -11.54 2.97
N VAL A 202 0.73 -12.20 1.82
CA VAL A 202 1.65 -11.95 0.73
C VAL A 202 0.88 -11.63 -0.54
N GLY A 203 1.10 -10.46 -1.12
CA GLY A 203 0.44 -9.95 -2.31
C GLY A 203 0.94 -10.60 -3.60
N LEU A 204 0.84 -11.93 -3.69
CA LEU A 204 1.17 -12.72 -4.88
C LEU A 204 -0.05 -13.45 -5.42
N HIS A 205 -0.18 -13.49 -6.75
CA HIS A 205 -1.16 -14.36 -7.38
C HIS A 205 -0.73 -15.83 -7.19
N PRO A 206 -1.58 -16.73 -6.63
CA PRO A 206 -1.23 -18.13 -6.40
C PRO A 206 -0.78 -18.87 -7.64
N ASP A 207 -1.30 -18.52 -8.81
CA ASP A 207 -0.98 -19.17 -10.09
C ASP A 207 0.20 -18.52 -10.83
N SER A 208 0.76 -17.41 -10.32
CA SER A 208 2.01 -16.84 -10.85
C SER A 208 3.20 -17.81 -10.60
N THR A 209 4.29 -17.64 -11.33
CA THR A 209 5.51 -18.41 -11.09
C THR A 209 5.99 -18.27 -9.65
N GLU A 210 6.01 -17.05 -9.13
CA GLU A 210 6.41 -16.74 -7.76
C GLU A 210 5.45 -17.33 -6.74
N GLY A 211 4.13 -17.19 -6.96
CA GLY A 211 3.10 -17.74 -6.09
C GLY A 211 3.15 -19.26 -6.01
N LYS A 212 3.27 -19.95 -7.16
CA LYS A 212 3.43 -21.42 -7.23
C LYS A 212 4.67 -21.87 -6.47
N THR A 213 5.81 -21.22 -6.71
CA THR A 213 7.07 -21.56 -6.04
C THR A 213 6.98 -21.37 -4.53
N LEU A 214 6.35 -20.29 -4.08
CA LEU A 214 6.11 -20.05 -2.66
C LEU A 214 5.17 -21.10 -2.06
N ILE A 215 4.06 -21.43 -2.73
CA ILE A 215 3.11 -22.46 -2.29
C ILE A 215 3.79 -23.82 -2.17
N ASP A 216 4.61 -24.20 -3.14
CA ASP A 216 5.36 -25.45 -3.10
C ASP A 216 6.35 -25.49 -1.92
N TYR A 217 7.04 -24.39 -1.66
CA TYR A 217 7.91 -24.25 -0.50
C TYR A 217 7.14 -24.41 0.82
N LEU A 218 6.00 -23.72 0.97
CA LEU A 218 5.16 -23.80 2.16
C LEU A 218 4.64 -25.24 2.39
N ARG A 219 4.19 -25.91 1.34
CA ARG A 219 3.74 -27.31 1.41
C ARG A 219 4.85 -28.25 1.84
N LYS A 220 6.03 -28.16 1.18
CA LYS A 220 7.21 -29.00 1.55
C LYS A 220 7.69 -28.73 2.97
N SER A 221 7.55 -27.50 3.45
CA SER A 221 7.89 -27.10 4.82
C SER A 221 6.80 -27.45 5.84
N GLY A 222 5.66 -27.97 5.42
CA GLY A 222 4.54 -28.27 6.30
C GLY A 222 3.86 -27.02 6.87
N ILE A 223 4.07 -25.83 6.30
CA ILE A 223 3.53 -24.56 6.77
C ILE A 223 2.09 -24.42 6.30
N PRO A 224 1.09 -24.19 7.17
CA PRO A 224 -0.29 -24.02 6.78
C PRO A 224 -0.49 -22.71 5.99
N PHE A 225 -1.38 -22.73 5.02
CA PHE A 225 -1.75 -21.52 4.24
C PHE A 225 -3.14 -21.62 3.63
N SER A 226 -3.66 -20.44 3.25
CA SER A 226 -4.82 -20.27 2.36
C SER A 226 -4.41 -19.35 1.22
N ALA A 227 -4.57 -19.78 -0.04
CA ALA A 227 -4.18 -19.01 -1.21
C ALA A 227 -5.41 -18.67 -2.05
N LEU A 228 -5.69 -17.39 -2.23
CA LEU A 228 -6.89 -16.86 -2.87
C LEU A 228 -6.56 -16.41 -4.28
N ARG A 229 -7.30 -16.94 -5.28
CA ARG A 229 -7.08 -16.68 -6.70
C ARG A 229 -7.84 -15.51 -7.26
N GLN A 230 -8.95 -15.15 -6.66
CA GLN A 230 -9.86 -14.16 -7.22
C GLN A 230 -10.17 -13.05 -6.24
N ALA A 231 -10.45 -11.88 -6.80
CA ALA A 231 -11.06 -10.79 -6.07
C ALA A 231 -12.52 -11.13 -5.74
N VAL A 232 -12.97 -10.75 -4.56
CA VAL A 232 -14.40 -10.85 -4.21
C VAL A 232 -15.15 -9.74 -4.94
N PRO A 233 -16.25 -10.04 -5.66
CA PRO A 233 -17.07 -9.01 -6.29
C PRO A 233 -17.49 -7.91 -5.32
N GLY A 234 -17.22 -6.66 -5.69
CA GLY A 234 -17.52 -5.49 -4.86
C GLY A 234 -16.45 -5.16 -3.78
N ALA A 235 -15.49 -6.03 -3.52
CA ALA A 235 -14.36 -5.76 -2.64
C ALA A 235 -13.05 -5.47 -3.39
N ALA A 236 -12.99 -5.87 -4.66
CA ALA A 236 -11.88 -5.62 -5.60
C ALA A 236 -10.50 -5.79 -4.96
N THR A 237 -10.16 -6.97 -4.57
CA THR A 237 -8.84 -7.26 -4.07
C THR A 237 -8.08 -8.14 -5.01
N GLY A 238 -6.80 -7.96 -5.00
CA GLY A 238 -5.91 -8.85 -5.70
C GLY A 238 -5.88 -10.25 -5.07
N PRO A 239 -5.50 -11.25 -5.84
CA PRO A 239 -5.11 -12.54 -5.32
C PRO A 239 -4.00 -12.38 -4.28
N HIS A 240 -4.01 -13.23 -3.23
CA HIS A 240 -2.98 -13.22 -2.21
C HIS A 240 -2.79 -14.60 -1.56
N ILE A 241 -1.72 -14.76 -0.81
CA ILE A 241 -1.40 -15.95 -0.05
C ILE A 241 -1.34 -15.58 1.44
N HIS A 242 -2.30 -16.09 2.19
CA HIS A 242 -2.35 -16.03 3.65
C HIS A 242 -1.53 -17.19 4.22
N ILE A 243 -0.49 -16.89 4.95
CA ILE A 243 0.43 -17.88 5.55
C ILE A 243 0.14 -17.98 7.05
N GLY A 244 -0.21 -19.16 7.49
CA GLY A 244 -0.66 -19.43 8.83
C GLY A 244 -1.98 -20.20 8.84
N LYS A 245 -2.54 -20.42 10.02
CA LYS A 245 -3.91 -20.94 10.16
C LYS A 245 -4.91 -19.89 9.70
N PRO A 246 -6.09 -20.29 9.21
CA PRO A 246 -7.15 -19.33 8.90
C PRO A 246 -7.44 -18.41 10.09
N SER A 247 -7.60 -17.13 9.84
CA SER A 247 -7.94 -16.13 10.86
C SER A 247 -9.33 -16.38 11.42
N ASN A 248 -9.41 -16.65 12.72
CA ASN A 248 -10.67 -16.83 13.43
C ASN A 248 -11.28 -15.46 13.80
N ARG A 249 -12.60 -15.44 14.08
CA ARG A 249 -13.21 -14.29 14.71
C ARG A 249 -12.62 -14.09 16.10
N LEU A 250 -12.27 -12.84 16.44
CA LEU A 250 -11.94 -12.49 17.82
C LEU A 250 -13.18 -12.72 18.70
N ALA A 251 -13.00 -13.41 19.81
CA ALA A 251 -14.05 -13.53 20.81
C ALA A 251 -14.44 -12.12 21.29
N ARG A 252 -15.72 -11.83 21.30
CA ARG A 252 -16.29 -10.59 21.83
C ARG A 252 -16.27 -10.60 23.35
#